data_abb9d6a3d47a2c403b67c21ad135e853
#
_entry.id   abb9d6a3d47a2c403b67c21ad135e853
#
_cell.length_a   1.000
_cell.length_b   1.000
_cell.length_c   1.000
_cell.angle_alpha   90.00
_cell.angle_beta   90.00
_cell.angle_gamma   90.00
#
_symmetry.space_group_name_H-M   'P 1'
#
loop_
_entity.id
_entity.type
_entity.pdbx_description
1 polymer ?
#
loop_
_entity_poly.entity_id
_entity_poly.type
_entity_poly.pdbx_seq_one_letter_code
_entity_poly.pdbx_strand_id
1 'polypeptide(L)'
;MCDMTTYVAIPEDLTLPADLLPDDFDDDVIGVCWVAVVIGDSVEDITEIITEEYDEISNEQAKNIAEYLITARRAQQEQFGDVTTNLDAAFAELEQHGIIARAYCGWTVGEGQAEILDEAADIPRANGEPWIGHVFITGQQIEAYIEFEGDAALDMAYGAILTDEEDALPDREADELYETKTLAMMTDIVLPTLAKHGVETQWSGSIADLVTLTNAVYYQPI
;
A
#
# COMPACT_ATOMS: atom_id res chain seq x y z
N MET A 1 3.11 -5.04 26.26
CA MET A 1 2.47 -4.24 25.20
C MET A 1 3.64 -3.63 24.46
N CYS A 2 4.00 -4.14 23.30
CA CYS A 2 4.95 -3.45 22.43
C CYS A 2 4.19 -2.23 21.91
N ASP A 3 4.76 -1.05 22.18
CA ASP A 3 4.31 0.19 21.55
C ASP A 3 4.47 -0.04 20.05
N MET A 4 3.38 -0.20 19.32
CA MET A 4 3.45 -0.30 17.87
C MET A 4 3.80 1.10 17.40
N THR A 5 5.05 1.30 17.02
CA THR A 5 5.50 2.55 16.40
C THR A 5 4.70 2.72 15.11
N THR A 6 3.83 3.71 15.07
CA THR A 6 3.08 4.05 13.87
C THR A 6 4.01 4.82 12.94
N TYR A 7 4.54 4.12 11.93
CA TYR A 7 5.46 4.73 10.95
C TYR A 7 4.80 5.77 10.05
N VAL A 8 3.48 5.91 10.13
CA VAL A 8 2.67 6.77 9.26
C VAL A 8 2.15 8.03 9.96
N ALA A 9 2.24 8.11 11.29
CA ALA A 9 1.72 9.24 12.06
C ALA A 9 2.46 10.56 11.75
N ILE A 10 1.74 11.66 11.84
CA ILE A 10 2.34 13.01 11.81
C ILE A 10 3.22 13.18 13.06
N PRO A 11 4.48 13.66 12.93
CA PRO A 11 5.30 13.96 14.09
C PRO A 11 4.64 14.99 15.01
N GLU A 12 4.58 14.71 16.33
CA GLU A 12 3.91 15.58 17.31
C GLU A 12 4.44 17.03 17.33
N ASP A 13 5.69 17.23 16.97
CA ASP A 13 6.35 18.54 16.94
C ASP A 13 6.40 19.18 15.55
N LEU A 14 5.80 18.55 14.53
CA LEU A 14 5.79 19.09 13.18
C LEU A 14 4.83 20.28 13.10
N THR A 15 5.39 21.42 12.76
CA THR A 15 4.63 22.66 12.51
C THR A 15 5.19 23.35 11.29
N LEU A 16 4.34 24.00 10.49
CA LEU A 16 4.79 24.82 9.38
C LEU A 16 5.40 26.13 9.90
N PRO A 17 6.57 26.54 9.35
CA PRO A 17 7.10 27.88 9.58
C PRO A 17 6.10 28.96 9.15
N ALA A 18 5.94 30.01 9.98
CA ALA A 18 4.95 31.05 9.74
C ALA A 18 5.20 31.85 8.44
N ASP A 19 6.42 31.86 7.93
CA ASP A 19 6.78 32.51 6.67
C ASP A 19 6.38 31.72 5.42
N LEU A 20 5.96 30.47 5.58
CA LEU A 20 5.42 29.65 4.49
C LEU A 20 3.92 29.84 4.28
N LEU A 21 3.22 30.40 5.26
CA LEU A 21 1.75 30.57 5.24
C LEU A 21 1.37 32.03 4.99
N PRO A 22 0.16 32.29 4.45
CA PRO A 22 -0.41 33.63 4.45
C PRO A 22 -0.61 34.18 5.86
N ASP A 23 -0.67 35.52 6.01
CA ASP A 23 -1.01 36.15 7.28
C ASP A 23 -2.39 35.69 7.78
N ASP A 24 -2.49 35.38 9.08
CA ASP A 24 -3.73 34.93 9.74
C ASP A 24 -4.33 33.61 9.19
N PHE A 25 -3.52 32.76 8.53
CA PHE A 25 -3.94 31.44 8.05
C PHE A 25 -4.00 30.42 9.19
N ASP A 26 -5.14 29.72 9.37
CA ASP A 26 -5.40 28.83 10.51
C ASP A 26 -5.96 27.43 10.10
N ASP A 27 -5.81 27.06 8.83
CA ASP A 27 -6.25 25.75 8.34
C ASP A 27 -5.14 24.69 8.45
N ASP A 28 -5.53 23.42 8.55
CA ASP A 28 -4.61 22.27 8.72
C ASP A 28 -4.03 21.77 7.39
N VAL A 29 -3.06 22.48 6.85
CA VAL A 29 -2.36 22.05 5.62
C VAL A 29 -1.56 20.76 5.82
N ILE A 30 -1.02 20.51 7.02
CA ILE A 30 -0.24 19.31 7.28
C ILE A 30 -1.13 18.08 7.18
N GLY A 31 -2.28 18.07 7.86
CA GLY A 31 -3.22 16.97 7.84
C GLY A 31 -3.71 16.64 6.44
N VAL A 32 -4.05 17.66 5.64
CA VAL A 32 -4.49 17.48 4.25
C VAL A 32 -3.43 16.84 3.36
N CYS A 33 -2.14 17.19 3.55
CA CYS A 33 -1.07 16.72 2.68
C CYS A 33 -0.37 15.46 3.19
N TRP A 34 -0.55 15.07 4.45
CA TRP A 34 0.29 14.05 5.08
C TRP A 34 0.20 12.68 4.43
N VAL A 35 -0.99 12.29 3.94
CA VAL A 35 -1.17 11.03 3.20
C VAL A 35 -0.26 11.02 1.98
N ALA A 36 -0.34 12.05 1.13
CA ALA A 36 0.48 12.20 -0.08
C ALA A 36 1.99 12.17 0.23
N VAL A 37 2.41 12.82 1.33
CA VAL A 37 3.80 12.78 1.80
C VAL A 37 4.23 11.38 2.21
N VAL A 38 3.39 10.63 2.91
CA VAL A 38 3.72 9.28 3.40
C VAL A 38 3.79 8.25 2.27
N ILE A 39 2.91 8.35 1.27
CA ILE A 39 2.94 7.46 0.10
C ILE A 39 4.05 7.81 -0.91
N GLY A 40 4.69 8.97 -0.74
CA GLY A 40 5.86 9.37 -1.54
C GLY A 40 5.52 10.14 -2.81
N ASP A 41 4.40 10.85 -2.81
CA ASP A 41 4.02 11.73 -3.92
C ASP A 41 5.07 12.81 -4.19
N SER A 42 5.11 13.29 -5.42
CA SER A 42 6.06 14.31 -5.84
C SER A 42 5.73 15.68 -5.23
N VAL A 43 6.74 16.59 -5.23
CA VAL A 43 6.51 17.98 -4.85
C VAL A 43 5.41 18.62 -5.71
N GLU A 44 5.33 18.24 -7.00
CA GLU A 44 4.32 18.76 -7.92
C GLU A 44 2.90 18.32 -7.53
N ASP A 45 2.73 17.04 -7.23
CA ASP A 45 1.42 16.47 -6.83
C ASP A 45 0.93 17.08 -5.50
N ILE A 46 1.82 17.17 -4.50
CA ILE A 46 1.48 17.79 -3.21
C ILE A 46 1.20 19.29 -3.38
N THR A 47 1.91 19.99 -4.27
CA THR A 47 1.64 21.40 -4.59
C THR A 47 0.25 21.57 -5.20
N GLU A 48 -0.17 20.67 -6.09
CA GLU A 48 -1.52 20.65 -6.68
C GLU A 48 -2.58 20.46 -5.61
N ILE A 49 -2.44 19.48 -4.73
CA ILE A 49 -3.34 19.26 -3.59
C ILE A 49 -3.52 20.54 -2.77
N ILE A 50 -2.42 21.22 -2.40
CA ILE A 50 -2.48 22.44 -1.60
C ILE A 50 -3.21 23.56 -2.34
N THR A 51 -2.94 23.75 -3.63
CA THR A 51 -3.55 24.86 -4.40
C THR A 51 -4.97 24.59 -4.82
N GLU A 52 -5.40 23.34 -4.88
CA GLU A 52 -6.82 22.99 -5.09
C GLU A 52 -7.66 23.16 -3.83
N GLU A 53 -7.08 22.92 -2.65
CA GLU A 53 -7.80 23.04 -1.37
C GLU A 53 -7.81 24.48 -0.83
N TYR A 54 -6.73 25.25 -1.06
CA TYR A 54 -6.53 26.57 -0.43
C TYR A 54 -6.24 27.68 -1.45
N ASP A 55 -7.28 28.44 -1.83
CA ASP A 55 -7.17 29.58 -2.77
C ASP A 55 -6.23 30.69 -2.28
N GLU A 56 -6.02 30.82 -0.96
CA GLU A 56 -5.17 31.83 -0.34
C GLU A 56 -3.68 31.51 -0.42
N ILE A 57 -3.31 30.25 -0.64
CA ILE A 57 -1.92 29.80 -0.74
C ILE A 57 -1.46 29.93 -2.19
N SER A 58 -0.45 30.76 -2.43
CA SER A 58 0.14 30.88 -3.77
C SER A 58 0.88 29.59 -4.16
N ASN A 59 1.03 29.34 -5.46
CA ASN A 59 1.75 28.19 -5.99
C ASN A 59 3.21 28.10 -5.48
N GLU A 60 3.89 29.26 -5.27
CA GLU A 60 5.22 29.31 -4.71
C GLU A 60 5.23 28.89 -3.22
N GLN A 61 4.26 29.35 -2.44
CA GLN A 61 4.11 28.93 -1.04
C GLN A 61 3.77 27.44 -0.95
N ALA A 62 2.82 26.95 -1.75
CA ALA A 62 2.43 25.55 -1.80
C ALA A 62 3.63 24.63 -2.11
N LYS A 63 4.46 25.01 -3.08
CA LYS A 63 5.69 24.30 -3.40
C LYS A 63 6.68 24.28 -2.23
N ASN A 64 6.89 25.40 -1.57
CA ASN A 64 7.79 25.47 -0.42
C ASN A 64 7.26 24.62 0.77
N ILE A 65 5.95 24.58 0.97
CA ILE A 65 5.29 23.72 1.97
C ILE A 65 5.51 22.24 1.61
N ALA A 66 5.28 21.83 0.37
CA ALA A 66 5.50 20.46 -0.09
C ALA A 66 6.96 20.01 0.14
N GLU A 67 7.95 20.84 -0.26
CA GLU A 67 9.37 20.57 -0.03
C GLU A 67 9.70 20.45 1.47
N TYR A 68 9.10 21.30 2.30
CA TYR A 68 9.26 21.25 3.76
C TYR A 68 8.71 19.95 4.35
N LEU A 69 7.49 19.55 3.98
CA LEU A 69 6.84 18.32 4.49
C LEU A 69 7.60 17.06 4.06
N ILE A 70 8.04 16.97 2.81
CA ILE A 70 8.89 15.86 2.34
C ILE A 70 10.20 15.80 3.12
N THR A 71 10.83 16.97 3.38
CA THR A 71 12.06 17.03 4.17
C THR A 71 11.83 16.57 5.60
N ALA A 72 10.72 16.97 6.22
CA ALA A 72 10.32 16.54 7.56
C ALA A 72 10.10 15.03 7.61
N ARG A 73 9.43 14.46 6.59
CA ARG A 73 9.22 13.01 6.48
C ARG A 73 10.54 12.24 6.37
N ARG A 74 11.47 12.70 5.55
CA ARG A 74 12.81 12.09 5.44
C ARG A 74 13.56 12.12 6.77
N ALA A 75 13.51 13.25 7.48
CA ALA A 75 14.12 13.37 8.80
C ALA A 75 13.47 12.44 9.85
N GLN A 76 12.15 12.21 9.78
CA GLN A 76 11.44 11.24 10.58
C GLN A 76 11.93 9.82 10.24
N GLN A 77 12.05 9.48 8.96
CA GLN A 77 12.50 8.16 8.51
C GLN A 77 13.95 7.86 8.91
N GLU A 78 14.83 8.86 8.92
CA GLU A 78 16.20 8.71 9.45
C GLU A 78 16.21 8.27 10.92
N GLN A 79 15.22 8.70 11.72
CA GLN A 79 15.10 8.29 13.13
C GLN A 79 14.61 6.84 13.28
N PHE A 80 13.82 6.34 12.34
CA PHE A 80 13.37 4.95 12.32
C PHE A 80 14.50 3.98 11.94
N GLY A 81 15.50 4.44 11.17
CA GLY A 81 16.58 3.60 10.66
C GLY A 81 16.11 2.60 9.61
N ASP A 82 16.77 1.44 9.54
CA ASP A 82 16.39 0.37 8.63
C ASP A 82 15.11 -0.33 9.13
N VAL A 83 13.99 -0.08 8.47
CA VAL A 83 12.69 -0.67 8.80
C VAL A 83 12.38 -1.80 7.82
N THR A 84 11.98 -2.93 8.37
CA THR A 84 11.31 -4.03 7.63
C THR A 84 10.09 -4.41 8.44
N THR A 85 8.91 -4.13 7.93
CA THR A 85 7.67 -4.43 8.61
C THR A 85 7.31 -5.92 8.52
N ASN A 86 6.33 -6.36 9.30
CA ASN A 86 5.78 -7.70 9.18
C ASN A 86 5.14 -7.95 7.81
N LEU A 87 4.51 -6.91 7.23
CA LEU A 87 3.91 -6.96 5.89
C LEU A 87 4.99 -7.08 4.80
N ASP A 88 6.05 -6.26 4.85
CA ASP A 88 7.16 -6.32 3.91
C ASP A 88 7.83 -7.70 3.92
N ALA A 89 8.10 -8.22 5.11
CA ALA A 89 8.73 -9.53 5.27
C ALA A 89 7.85 -10.66 4.72
N ALA A 90 6.52 -10.58 4.94
CA ALA A 90 5.58 -11.54 4.39
C ALA A 90 5.51 -11.45 2.86
N PHE A 91 5.40 -10.26 2.31
CA PHE A 91 5.33 -10.04 0.86
C PHE A 91 6.60 -10.49 0.14
N ALA A 92 7.77 -10.17 0.70
CA ALA A 92 9.04 -10.66 0.16
C ALA A 92 9.16 -12.20 0.15
N GLU A 93 8.59 -12.90 1.14
CA GLU A 93 8.54 -14.36 1.14
C GLU A 93 7.50 -14.91 0.16
N LEU A 94 6.34 -14.27 0.00
CA LEU A 94 5.33 -14.63 -1.00
C LEU A 94 5.92 -14.57 -2.42
N GLU A 95 6.72 -13.56 -2.73
CA GLU A 95 7.41 -13.47 -4.03
C GLU A 95 8.38 -14.63 -4.28
N GLN A 96 9.06 -15.13 -3.23
CA GLN A 96 9.91 -16.32 -3.36
C GLN A 96 9.08 -17.57 -3.70
N HIS A 97 7.84 -17.64 -3.23
CA HIS A 97 6.89 -18.71 -3.56
C HIS A 97 6.17 -18.52 -4.90
N GLY A 98 6.43 -17.42 -5.62
CA GLY A 98 5.84 -17.16 -6.93
C GLY A 98 4.53 -16.40 -6.89
N ILE A 99 4.24 -15.72 -5.81
CA ILE A 99 3.08 -14.86 -5.65
C ILE A 99 3.56 -13.42 -5.67
N ILE A 100 3.18 -12.67 -6.72
CA ILE A 100 3.50 -11.24 -6.77
C ILE A 100 2.69 -10.50 -5.70
N ALA A 101 3.36 -9.67 -4.90
CA ALA A 101 2.75 -9.02 -3.74
C ALA A 101 3.03 -7.52 -3.75
N ARG A 102 1.98 -6.70 -3.64
CA ARG A 102 2.10 -5.24 -3.65
C ARG A 102 1.23 -4.59 -2.57
N ALA A 103 1.82 -3.66 -1.83
CA ALA A 103 1.07 -2.67 -1.07
C ALA A 103 0.98 -1.41 -1.93
N TYR A 104 -0.20 -0.75 -1.95
CA TYR A 104 -0.48 0.38 -2.83
C TYR A 104 -0.45 -0.01 -4.33
N CYS A 105 -1.47 -0.75 -4.78
CA CYS A 105 -1.60 -1.20 -6.16
C CYS A 105 -3.00 -0.88 -6.69
N GLY A 106 -3.09 0.01 -7.66
CA GLY A 106 -4.34 0.59 -8.14
C GLY A 106 -5.12 1.33 -7.04
N TRP A 107 -6.08 2.13 -7.42
CA TRP A 107 -6.96 2.80 -6.46
C TRP A 107 -8.07 1.88 -5.95
N THR A 108 -8.71 1.15 -6.85
CA THR A 108 -9.77 0.17 -6.56
C THR A 108 -9.27 -1.27 -6.78
N VAL A 109 -10.01 -2.26 -6.28
CA VAL A 109 -9.68 -3.68 -6.49
C VAL A 109 -9.60 -4.02 -8.00
N GLY A 110 -10.50 -3.45 -8.82
CA GLY A 110 -10.49 -3.70 -10.27
C GLY A 110 -9.26 -3.11 -10.97
N GLU A 111 -8.86 -1.90 -10.63
CA GLU A 111 -7.65 -1.27 -11.14
C GLU A 111 -6.39 -1.99 -10.66
N GLY A 112 -6.30 -2.30 -9.36
CA GLY A 112 -5.17 -3.02 -8.79
C GLY A 112 -5.00 -4.42 -9.39
N GLN A 113 -6.10 -5.10 -9.71
CA GLN A 113 -6.02 -6.39 -10.39
C GLN A 113 -5.47 -6.27 -11.81
N ALA A 114 -5.89 -5.26 -12.57
CA ALA A 114 -5.35 -5.01 -13.91
C ALA A 114 -3.85 -4.68 -13.84
N GLU A 115 -3.46 -3.76 -12.96
CA GLU A 115 -2.08 -3.31 -12.78
C GLU A 115 -1.14 -4.45 -12.37
N ILE A 116 -1.54 -5.26 -11.38
CA ILE A 116 -0.68 -6.36 -10.88
C ILE A 116 -0.54 -7.49 -11.90
N LEU A 117 -1.56 -7.73 -12.72
CA LEU A 117 -1.49 -8.73 -13.80
C LEU A 117 -0.59 -8.25 -14.94
N ASP A 118 -0.67 -6.97 -15.30
CA ASP A 118 0.22 -6.36 -16.29
C ASP A 118 1.68 -6.40 -15.77
N GLU A 119 1.92 -6.05 -14.50
CA GLU A 119 3.23 -6.15 -13.88
C GLU A 119 3.75 -7.60 -13.88
N ALA A 120 2.91 -8.58 -13.54
CA ALA A 120 3.30 -9.99 -13.54
C ALA A 120 3.66 -10.51 -14.94
N ALA A 121 3.04 -9.96 -15.99
CA ALA A 121 3.38 -10.30 -17.37
C ALA A 121 4.72 -9.68 -17.81
N ASP A 122 5.00 -8.46 -17.37
CA ASP A 122 6.19 -7.70 -17.78
C ASP A 122 7.44 -8.05 -16.98
N ILE A 123 7.31 -8.42 -15.71
CA ILE A 123 8.42 -8.68 -14.79
C ILE A 123 8.55 -10.18 -14.52
N PRO A 124 9.48 -10.89 -15.19
CA PRO A 124 9.72 -12.30 -14.91
C PRO A 124 10.34 -12.47 -13.52
N ARG A 125 10.00 -13.57 -12.85
CA ARG A 125 10.66 -13.95 -11.60
C ARG A 125 12.17 -14.18 -11.82
N ALA A 126 12.96 -13.93 -10.77
CA ALA A 126 14.42 -14.06 -10.82
C ALA A 126 14.91 -15.47 -11.24
N ASN A 127 14.11 -16.50 -11.01
CA ASN A 127 14.40 -17.90 -11.41
C ASN A 127 13.87 -18.25 -12.82
N GLY A 128 13.18 -17.30 -13.48
CA GLY A 128 12.58 -17.49 -14.82
C GLY A 128 11.29 -18.31 -14.84
N GLU A 129 10.75 -18.69 -13.66
CA GLU A 129 9.46 -19.36 -13.57
C GLU A 129 8.32 -18.34 -13.64
N PRO A 130 7.11 -18.70 -14.12
CA PRO A 130 5.97 -17.82 -14.11
C PRO A 130 5.48 -17.52 -12.69
N TRP A 131 4.78 -16.41 -12.52
CA TRP A 131 4.00 -16.14 -11.33
C TRP A 131 2.80 -17.09 -11.30
N ILE A 132 2.46 -17.60 -10.11
CA ILE A 132 1.33 -18.52 -9.90
C ILE A 132 0.11 -17.81 -9.29
N GLY A 133 0.29 -16.60 -8.81
CA GLY A 133 -0.79 -15.81 -8.23
C GLY A 133 -0.31 -14.44 -7.78
N HIS A 134 -1.26 -13.67 -7.27
CA HIS A 134 -1.04 -12.32 -6.79
C HIS A 134 -1.77 -12.04 -5.48
N VAL A 135 -1.22 -11.11 -4.70
CA VAL A 135 -1.90 -10.46 -3.57
C VAL A 135 -1.60 -8.97 -3.63
N PHE A 136 -2.57 -8.12 -3.29
CA PHE A 136 -2.33 -6.69 -3.22
C PHE A 136 -3.29 -5.97 -2.26
N ILE A 137 -2.85 -4.79 -1.82
CA ILE A 137 -3.64 -3.83 -1.05
C ILE A 137 -3.80 -2.59 -1.92
N THR A 138 -5.02 -2.08 -2.03
CA THR A 138 -5.31 -0.91 -2.88
C THR A 138 -4.80 0.40 -2.27
N GLY A 139 -4.59 1.42 -3.10
CA GLY A 139 -4.26 2.77 -2.65
C GLY A 139 -5.30 3.31 -1.67
N GLN A 140 -6.59 3.12 -1.95
CA GLN A 140 -7.67 3.54 -1.05
C GLN A 140 -7.53 2.95 0.37
N GLN A 141 -7.13 1.69 0.50
CA GLN A 141 -6.93 1.04 1.80
C GLN A 141 -5.69 1.59 2.52
N ILE A 142 -4.61 1.82 1.80
CA ILE A 142 -3.37 2.37 2.37
C ILE A 142 -3.59 3.81 2.83
N GLU A 143 -4.28 4.65 2.05
CA GLU A 143 -4.58 6.01 2.46
C GLU A 143 -5.45 6.05 3.70
N ALA A 144 -6.52 5.25 3.76
CA ALA A 144 -7.33 5.12 4.96
C ALA A 144 -6.50 4.65 6.18
N TYR A 145 -5.56 3.71 5.98
CA TYR A 145 -4.64 3.28 7.05
C TYR A 145 -3.76 4.44 7.55
N ILE A 146 -3.28 5.31 6.65
CA ILE A 146 -2.48 6.48 7.01
C ILE A 146 -3.33 7.52 7.74
N GLU A 147 -4.54 7.83 7.24
CA GLU A 147 -5.48 8.76 7.88
C GLU A 147 -5.85 8.35 9.31
N PHE A 148 -5.94 7.05 9.58
CA PHE A 148 -6.18 6.52 10.92
C PHE A 148 -4.89 6.18 11.70
N GLU A 149 -3.75 6.77 11.31
CA GLU A 149 -2.45 6.64 11.99
C GLU A 149 -2.01 5.19 12.21
N GLY A 150 -2.41 4.29 11.32
CA GLY A 150 -2.08 2.87 11.40
C GLY A 150 -3.05 2.00 12.19
N ASP A 151 -4.13 2.56 12.73
CA ASP A 151 -5.13 1.80 13.51
C ASP A 151 -6.18 1.10 12.63
N ALA A 152 -6.25 1.41 11.32
CA ALA A 152 -7.16 0.74 10.40
C ALA A 152 -6.66 -0.65 9.99
N ALA A 153 -7.58 -1.61 9.87
CA ALA A 153 -7.26 -2.88 9.23
C ALA A 153 -7.09 -2.69 7.71
N LEU A 154 -6.25 -3.53 7.09
CA LEU A 154 -6.02 -3.52 5.66
C LEU A 154 -6.74 -4.69 4.99
N ASP A 155 -7.52 -4.43 3.95
CA ASP A 155 -8.14 -5.49 3.15
C ASP A 155 -7.25 -5.82 1.95
N MET A 156 -6.89 -7.10 1.83
CA MET A 156 -5.99 -7.62 0.80
C MET A 156 -6.81 -8.39 -0.25
N ALA A 157 -6.66 -8.00 -1.50
CA ALA A 157 -7.15 -8.74 -2.67
C ALA A 157 -6.13 -9.80 -3.10
N TYR A 158 -6.60 -10.84 -3.78
CA TYR A 158 -5.77 -11.97 -4.18
C TYR A 158 -6.41 -12.75 -5.34
N GLY A 159 -5.57 -13.52 -6.05
CA GLY A 159 -6.04 -14.42 -7.11
C GLY A 159 -4.92 -15.29 -7.67
N ALA A 160 -5.27 -16.44 -8.22
CA ALA A 160 -4.35 -17.23 -9.00
C ALA A 160 -4.07 -16.58 -10.37
N ILE A 161 -2.91 -16.86 -10.94
CA ILE A 161 -2.61 -16.55 -12.34
C ILE A 161 -2.66 -17.86 -13.12
N LEU A 162 -3.56 -17.94 -14.08
CA LEU A 162 -3.65 -19.07 -14.99
C LEU A 162 -2.59 -18.92 -16.10
N THR A 163 -2.09 -20.04 -16.59
CA THR A 163 -1.27 -20.06 -17.80
C THR A 163 -2.15 -19.86 -19.04
N ASP A 164 -1.56 -19.46 -20.17
CA ASP A 164 -2.28 -19.30 -21.44
C ASP A 164 -3.07 -20.57 -21.84
N GLU A 165 -2.52 -21.77 -21.54
CA GLU A 165 -3.17 -23.04 -21.85
C GLU A 165 -4.38 -23.28 -20.93
N GLU A 166 -4.31 -22.86 -19.68
CA GLU A 166 -5.39 -22.99 -18.69
C GLU A 166 -6.50 -21.97 -18.92
N ASP A 167 -6.13 -20.73 -19.28
CA ASP A 167 -7.07 -19.66 -19.62
C ASP A 167 -7.80 -19.95 -20.95
N ALA A 168 -7.21 -20.74 -21.85
CA ALA A 168 -7.84 -21.17 -23.10
C ALA A 168 -8.83 -22.34 -22.93
N LEU A 169 -9.02 -22.88 -21.73
CA LEU A 169 -10.06 -23.87 -21.42
C LEU A 169 -11.47 -23.28 -21.63
N PRO A 170 -12.50 -24.13 -21.79
CA PRO A 170 -13.88 -23.64 -21.76
C PRO A 170 -14.17 -22.84 -20.48
N ASP A 171 -14.87 -21.72 -20.57
CA ASP A 171 -15.09 -20.72 -19.51
C ASP A 171 -15.36 -21.40 -18.14
N ARG A 172 -16.28 -22.36 -18.10
CA ARG A 172 -16.61 -23.05 -16.85
C ARG A 172 -15.44 -23.86 -16.27
N GLU A 173 -14.62 -24.48 -17.12
CA GLU A 173 -13.48 -25.28 -16.67
C GLU A 173 -12.34 -24.36 -16.20
N ALA A 174 -12.15 -23.23 -16.87
CA ALA A 174 -11.21 -22.19 -16.47
C ALA A 174 -11.61 -21.57 -15.11
N ASP A 175 -12.90 -21.24 -14.93
CA ASP A 175 -13.43 -20.72 -13.66
C ASP A 175 -13.25 -21.71 -12.50
N GLU A 176 -13.62 -22.99 -12.69
CA GLU A 176 -13.46 -24.05 -11.67
C GLU A 176 -11.96 -24.26 -11.32
N LEU A 177 -11.08 -24.16 -12.31
CA LEU A 177 -9.63 -24.27 -12.12
C LEU A 177 -9.07 -23.05 -11.36
N TYR A 178 -9.47 -21.83 -11.77
CA TYR A 178 -9.09 -20.59 -11.10
C TYR A 178 -9.48 -20.61 -9.62
N GLU A 179 -10.74 -20.96 -9.32
CA GLU A 179 -11.22 -21.10 -7.94
C GLU A 179 -10.38 -22.11 -7.15
N THR A 180 -10.14 -23.29 -7.71
CA THR A 180 -9.36 -24.36 -7.07
C THR A 180 -7.93 -23.90 -6.77
N LYS A 181 -7.26 -23.26 -7.75
CA LYS A 181 -5.89 -22.77 -7.60
C LYS A 181 -5.81 -21.63 -6.60
N THR A 182 -6.77 -20.70 -6.64
CA THR A 182 -6.83 -19.58 -5.69
C THR A 182 -7.00 -20.09 -4.26
N LEU A 183 -7.92 -21.00 -4.02
CA LEU A 183 -8.12 -21.60 -2.69
C LEU A 183 -6.86 -22.33 -2.19
N ALA A 184 -6.24 -23.14 -3.04
CA ALA A 184 -5.00 -23.84 -2.68
C ALA A 184 -3.85 -22.88 -2.38
N MET A 185 -3.64 -21.87 -3.22
CA MET A 185 -2.65 -20.81 -3.00
C MET A 185 -2.87 -20.09 -1.65
N MET A 186 -4.10 -19.72 -1.36
CA MET A 186 -4.45 -19.04 -0.11
C MET A 186 -4.18 -19.92 1.10
N THR A 187 -4.67 -21.18 1.10
CA THR A 187 -4.58 -22.07 2.27
C THR A 187 -3.19 -22.63 2.49
N ASP A 188 -2.44 -22.93 1.43
CA ASP A 188 -1.17 -23.65 1.52
C ASP A 188 0.04 -22.70 1.56
N ILE A 189 -0.08 -21.48 1.04
CA ILE A 189 1.03 -20.53 0.91
C ILE A 189 0.73 -19.18 1.59
N VAL A 190 -0.32 -18.46 1.17
CA VAL A 190 -0.52 -17.05 1.57
C VAL A 190 -0.78 -16.93 3.06
N LEU A 191 -1.84 -17.58 3.57
CA LEU A 191 -2.19 -17.47 4.99
C LEU A 191 -1.11 -18.02 5.93
N PRO A 192 -0.45 -19.16 5.66
CA PRO A 192 0.68 -19.62 6.45
C PRO A 192 1.88 -18.66 6.45
N THR A 193 2.19 -18.02 5.32
CA THR A 193 3.29 -17.05 5.21
C THR A 193 2.97 -15.79 6.01
N LEU A 194 1.77 -15.22 5.88
CA LEU A 194 1.33 -14.08 6.67
C LEU A 194 1.42 -14.39 8.18
N ALA A 195 0.89 -15.53 8.61
CA ALA A 195 0.94 -15.95 10.01
C ALA A 195 2.39 -16.16 10.53
N LYS A 196 3.29 -16.70 9.71
CA LYS A 196 4.71 -16.87 10.03
C LYS A 196 5.40 -15.54 10.34
N HIS A 197 5.03 -14.48 9.62
CA HIS A 197 5.54 -13.12 9.85
C HIS A 197 4.73 -12.32 10.87
N GLY A 198 3.79 -12.96 11.57
CA GLY A 198 3.00 -12.34 12.62
C GLY A 198 1.87 -11.44 12.11
N VAL A 199 1.50 -11.54 10.82
CA VAL A 199 0.33 -10.86 10.28
C VAL A 199 -0.92 -11.68 10.59
N GLU A 200 -1.86 -11.09 11.33
CA GLU A 200 -3.14 -11.74 11.68
C GLU A 200 -4.16 -11.51 10.58
N THR A 201 -4.90 -12.56 10.23
CA THR A 201 -5.84 -12.54 9.11
C THR A 201 -7.24 -12.96 9.52
N GLN A 202 -8.25 -12.31 8.93
CA GLN A 202 -9.64 -12.76 8.97
C GLN A 202 -10.11 -13.02 7.54
N TRP A 203 -10.54 -14.25 7.28
CA TRP A 203 -11.02 -14.67 5.96
C TRP A 203 -12.14 -15.68 6.07
N SER A 204 -13.18 -15.53 5.25
CA SER A 204 -14.35 -16.44 5.22
C SER A 204 -14.08 -17.79 4.58
N GLY A 205 -12.99 -17.92 3.80
CA GLY A 205 -12.72 -19.06 2.94
C GLY A 205 -13.35 -18.97 1.56
N SER A 206 -14.01 -17.88 1.23
CA SER A 206 -14.62 -17.63 -0.08
C SER A 206 -13.71 -16.74 -0.94
N ILE A 207 -13.52 -17.09 -2.22
CA ILE A 207 -12.75 -16.25 -3.17
C ILE A 207 -13.47 -14.95 -3.52
N ALA A 208 -14.75 -14.80 -3.17
CA ALA A 208 -15.51 -13.58 -3.38
C ALA A 208 -15.23 -12.51 -2.31
N ASP A 209 -14.55 -12.87 -1.22
CA ASP A 209 -14.29 -11.98 -0.10
C ASP A 209 -12.80 -11.64 -0.02
N LEU A 210 -12.48 -10.42 0.37
CA LEU A 210 -11.11 -9.99 0.67
C LEU A 210 -10.61 -10.64 1.98
N VAL A 211 -9.30 -10.61 2.19
CA VAL A 211 -8.68 -10.99 3.47
C VAL A 211 -8.39 -9.74 4.28
N THR A 212 -8.97 -9.63 5.46
CA THR A 212 -8.68 -8.53 6.38
C THR A 212 -7.42 -8.83 7.19
N LEU A 213 -6.44 -7.94 7.13
CA LEU A 213 -5.19 -7.97 7.89
C LEU A 213 -5.34 -7.02 9.08
N THR A 214 -5.33 -7.54 10.32
CA THR A 214 -5.71 -6.74 11.50
C THR A 214 -4.54 -6.11 12.24
N ASN A 215 -3.31 -6.52 11.98
CA ASN A 215 -2.09 -6.01 12.61
C ASN A 215 -0.93 -5.87 11.62
N ALA A 216 -1.24 -5.76 10.34
CA ALA A 216 -0.24 -5.48 9.32
C ALA A 216 0.28 -4.06 9.48
N VAL A 217 1.60 -3.90 9.39
CA VAL A 217 2.25 -2.60 9.48
C VAL A 217 2.72 -2.18 8.11
N TYR A 218 2.24 -1.04 7.64
CA TYR A 218 2.67 -0.43 6.39
C TYR A 218 3.78 0.60 6.64
N TYR A 219 4.80 0.59 5.79
CA TYR A 219 5.87 1.57 5.75
C TYR A 219 6.35 1.76 4.31
N GLN A 220 6.46 3.02 3.89
CA GLN A 220 6.98 3.40 2.58
C GLN A 220 8.16 4.35 2.78
N PRO A 221 9.38 3.97 2.38
CA PRO A 221 10.52 4.90 2.33
C PRO A 221 10.34 5.89 1.16
N ILE A 222 10.66 7.18 1.38
CA ILE A 222 10.56 8.25 0.37
C ILE A 222 11.90 8.92 0.10
#